data_eddf82b0b9a262e6ba8f60af5d23c9d4
#
_entry.id   eddf82b0b9a262e6ba8f60af5d23c9d4
#
_cell.length_a   1.000
_cell.length_b   1.000
_cell.length_c   1.000
_cell.angle_alpha   90.00
_cell.angle_beta   90.00
_cell.angle_gamma   90.00
#
_symmetry.space_group_name_H-M   'P 1'
#
loop_
_entity.id
_entity.type
_entity.pdbx_description
1 polymer ?
#
loop_
_entity_poly.entity_id
_entity_poly.type
_entity_poly.pdbx_seq_one_letter_code
_entity_poly.pdbx_strand_id
1 'polypeptide(L)'
;MHTTLTEKYSLPGRIIVLLVAALVLMPAMASAATHPVFNLQSTTQSPFPSDRFTVLDSQQRTGLRVNMPLPNCATNPSDCADLTLLNQLDGFNLQPRLSIPFDGAIDPSTANSNTIFLVQIPAGFTGDGDQPVTPNIIGINQVVWDPASLTLFAESDQHLDQRSSYLLVVTTGVHDAVGNPIAAPKSFLDLNAEDSSDARLRTYRQALRALIDNGTLHRIAPGLDKKDIAAASLFTTESATATLESIREQIKAAAAPTVNFNLGTNGEKTVFPVSSIIGILWGQQTLTVGPLHTVPVPTPALQVFPGSVGTLAFGKFTGQHWQNANVFIPQVPTTQSVPSQGSEDIFFNLFIPSGPRPTNGWPVAIFGHGFTDSKQGAPFAVASTLAHNGIATIAINVVGHGFGPNSTLTVIQGTGATVLPEGGRGFDQDGNGQITSAEGSSTFVLSPQGTIGSRDALQQTTADLMQLVRAIQ
;
A
#
# COMPACT_ATOMS: atom_id res chain seq x y z
N MET A 1 -64.32 65.49 9.66
CA MET A 1 -65.57 65.50 8.90
C MET A 1 -65.93 64.05 8.72
N HIS A 2 -66.83 63.58 9.57
CA HIS A 2 -68.17 63.07 9.31
C HIS A 2 -68.19 61.94 8.27
N THR A 3 -68.75 60.76 8.44
CA THR A 3 -69.95 60.40 9.21
C THR A 3 -69.98 58.86 9.37
N THR A 4 -70.43 58.42 10.50
CA THR A 4 -70.96 57.13 10.86
C THR A 4 -72.11 56.67 9.97
N LEU A 5 -72.28 55.38 9.79
CA LEU A 5 -73.59 54.75 9.79
C LEU A 5 -73.47 53.25 10.16
N THR A 6 -74.11 52.94 11.29
CA THR A 6 -74.47 51.65 11.78
C THR A 6 -75.71 51.09 11.03
N GLU A 7 -75.74 49.80 10.74
CA GLU A 7 -77.03 49.09 10.67
C GLU A 7 -76.88 47.63 11.20
N LYS A 8 -77.74 47.35 12.15
CA LYS A 8 -78.00 46.06 12.77
C LYS A 8 -78.87 45.18 11.80
N TYR A 9 -78.55 43.95 11.69
CA TYR A 9 -79.55 42.90 11.48
C TYR A 9 -79.19 41.63 12.25
N SER A 10 -80.22 41.00 12.79
CA SER A 10 -80.36 39.98 13.79
C SER A 10 -80.07 38.53 13.23
N LEU A 11 -79.58 37.69 14.15
CA LEU A 11 -79.63 36.22 14.06
C LEU A 11 -81.02 35.64 13.80
N PRO A 12 -81.19 34.44 13.20
CA PRO A 12 -80.82 33.18 13.89
C PRO A 12 -80.42 32.05 12.96
N GLY A 13 -79.72 31.07 13.53
CA GLY A 13 -79.55 29.79 12.85
C GLY A 13 -78.35 29.00 13.43
N ARG A 14 -78.56 28.18 14.43
CA ARG A 14 -77.60 27.22 14.94
C ARG A 14 -77.30 26.21 13.83
N ILE A 15 -76.12 26.29 13.25
CA ILE A 15 -75.55 25.20 12.46
C ILE A 15 -74.54 24.54 13.33
N ILE A 16 -74.84 23.34 13.81
CA ILE A 16 -73.91 22.42 14.46
C ILE A 16 -73.04 21.83 13.34
N VAL A 17 -71.76 22.32 13.19
CA VAL A 17 -70.76 21.70 12.33
C VAL A 17 -70.15 20.54 13.12
N LEU A 18 -70.56 19.33 12.84
CA LEU A 18 -69.90 18.08 13.23
C LEU A 18 -68.60 17.99 12.43
N LEU A 19 -67.46 18.35 13.08
CA LEU A 19 -66.12 18.05 12.61
C LEU A 19 -65.90 16.54 12.79
N VAL A 20 -66.16 15.76 11.76
CA VAL A 20 -65.72 14.37 11.65
C VAL A 20 -64.20 14.45 11.36
N ALA A 21 -63.40 14.28 12.40
CA ALA A 21 -61.97 14.02 12.25
C ALA A 21 -61.82 12.65 11.55
N ALA A 22 -61.73 12.64 10.24
CA ALA A 22 -61.27 11.47 9.49
C ALA A 22 -59.79 11.27 9.82
N LEU A 23 -59.51 10.44 10.82
CA LEU A 23 -58.16 9.88 11.05
C LEU A 23 -57.84 9.04 9.83
N VAL A 24 -57.15 9.62 8.85
CA VAL A 24 -56.56 8.86 7.73
C VAL A 24 -55.47 7.98 8.36
N LEU A 25 -55.80 6.74 8.69
CA LEU A 25 -54.83 5.68 8.87
C LEU A 25 -54.17 5.49 7.50
N MET A 26 -53.07 6.24 7.25
CA MET A 26 -52.10 5.86 6.22
C MET A 26 -51.59 4.49 6.64
N PRO A 27 -51.76 3.44 5.83
CA PRO A 27 -51.05 2.21 6.09
C PRO A 27 -49.54 2.61 6.09
N ALA A 28 -48.88 2.38 7.21
CA ALA A 28 -47.42 2.42 7.23
C ALA A 28 -47.00 1.44 6.14
N MET A 29 -46.58 1.95 4.98
CA MET A 29 -45.90 1.13 4.00
C MET A 29 -44.74 0.55 4.74
N ALA A 30 -44.82 -0.74 5.07
CA ALA A 30 -43.64 -1.45 5.59
C ALA A 30 -42.56 -1.29 4.53
N SER A 31 -41.62 -0.40 4.78
CA SER A 31 -40.43 -0.29 3.92
C SER A 31 -39.80 -1.67 3.89
N ALA A 32 -39.56 -2.19 2.70
CA ALA A 32 -38.82 -3.44 2.58
C ALA A 32 -37.46 -3.24 3.28
N ALA A 33 -37.07 -4.21 4.10
CA ALA A 33 -35.80 -4.13 4.80
C ALA A 33 -34.64 -3.97 3.80
N THR A 34 -33.71 -3.09 4.08
CA THR A 34 -32.45 -2.97 3.30
C THR A 34 -31.56 -4.16 3.60
N HIS A 35 -30.92 -4.70 2.57
CA HIS A 35 -30.03 -5.85 2.69
C HIS A 35 -28.66 -5.54 2.09
N PRO A 36 -27.57 -6.11 2.65
CA PRO A 36 -26.33 -6.25 1.88
C PRO A 36 -26.61 -7.10 0.64
N VAL A 37 -26.10 -6.70 -0.51
CA VAL A 37 -26.21 -7.52 -1.72
C VAL A 37 -25.26 -8.70 -1.60
N PHE A 38 -25.77 -9.91 -1.87
CA PHE A 38 -24.99 -11.14 -1.80
C PHE A 38 -25.24 -12.02 -3.03
N ASN A 39 -24.55 -11.72 -4.12
CA ASN A 39 -24.61 -12.43 -5.38
C ASN A 39 -23.22 -12.92 -5.78
N LEU A 40 -22.89 -14.17 -5.47
CA LEU A 40 -21.58 -14.75 -5.72
C LEU A 40 -21.26 -14.97 -7.21
N GLN A 41 -22.21 -14.81 -8.12
CA GLN A 41 -22.00 -14.88 -9.57
C GLN A 41 -21.53 -13.54 -10.15
N SER A 42 -21.78 -12.43 -9.46
CA SER A 42 -21.37 -11.09 -9.88
C SER A 42 -20.01 -10.73 -9.31
N THR A 43 -19.20 -9.97 -10.03
CA THR A 43 -17.89 -9.48 -9.56
C THR A 43 -18.01 -8.41 -8.49
N THR A 44 -19.11 -7.64 -8.47
CA THR A 44 -19.27 -6.44 -7.62
C THR A 44 -20.43 -6.52 -6.63
N GLN A 45 -21.30 -7.51 -6.76
CA GLN A 45 -22.54 -7.61 -5.97
C GLN A 45 -22.40 -8.57 -4.79
N SER A 46 -21.32 -8.49 -4.05
CA SER A 46 -21.10 -9.20 -2.78
C SER A 46 -19.99 -8.50 -2.01
N PRO A 47 -19.89 -8.68 -0.68
CA PRO A 47 -18.78 -8.15 0.09
C PRO A 47 -17.42 -8.62 -0.47
N PHE A 48 -16.44 -7.70 -0.52
CA PHE A 48 -15.07 -7.91 -0.99
C PHE A 48 -14.08 -7.38 0.05
N PRO A 49 -12.89 -8.01 0.24
CA PRO A 49 -12.31 -9.13 -0.51
C PRO A 49 -13.02 -10.47 -0.32
N SER A 50 -12.73 -11.44 -1.22
CA SER A 50 -13.37 -12.75 -1.14
C SER A 50 -12.57 -13.85 -1.86
N ASP A 51 -12.31 -14.96 -1.18
CA ASP A 51 -11.61 -16.13 -1.73
C ASP A 51 -12.41 -16.86 -2.83
N ARG A 52 -13.66 -16.45 -3.09
CA ARG A 52 -14.35 -16.87 -4.32
C ARG A 52 -13.63 -16.48 -5.60
N PHE A 53 -12.73 -15.49 -5.49
CA PHE A 53 -11.84 -15.03 -6.56
C PHE A 53 -10.45 -15.63 -6.49
N THR A 54 -10.28 -16.78 -5.84
CA THR A 54 -9.02 -17.51 -5.82
C THR A 54 -9.16 -18.91 -6.44
N VAL A 55 -8.04 -19.49 -6.78
CA VAL A 55 -7.90 -20.90 -7.18
C VAL A 55 -6.82 -21.54 -6.32
N LEU A 56 -6.93 -22.86 -6.10
CA LEU A 56 -5.88 -23.61 -5.42
C LEU A 56 -4.60 -23.59 -6.27
N ASP A 57 -3.48 -23.27 -5.62
CA ASP A 57 -2.16 -23.25 -6.24
C ASP A 57 -1.10 -23.64 -5.21
N SER A 58 -0.61 -24.87 -5.28
CA SER A 58 0.39 -25.41 -4.36
C SER A 58 1.78 -24.78 -4.50
N GLN A 59 2.01 -23.98 -5.52
CA GLN A 59 3.25 -23.21 -5.68
C GLN A 59 3.23 -21.90 -4.88
N GLN A 60 2.09 -21.54 -4.32
CA GLN A 60 1.94 -20.36 -3.48
C GLN A 60 2.02 -20.73 -1.98
N ARG A 61 2.59 -19.85 -1.18
CA ARG A 61 2.72 -20.06 0.29
C ARG A 61 1.37 -20.13 1.01
N THR A 62 0.37 -19.42 0.49
CA THR A 62 -1.01 -19.47 0.99
C THR A 62 -1.76 -20.72 0.51
N GLY A 63 -1.25 -21.42 -0.51
CA GLY A 63 -1.96 -22.48 -1.23
C GLY A 63 -3.03 -21.96 -2.19
N LEU A 64 -3.16 -20.64 -2.33
CA LEU A 64 -4.14 -19.96 -3.17
C LEU A 64 -3.45 -19.02 -4.17
N ARG A 65 -4.12 -18.74 -5.27
CA ARG A 65 -3.77 -17.70 -6.22
C ARG A 65 -5.02 -16.92 -6.62
N VAL A 66 -4.92 -15.61 -6.66
CA VAL A 66 -6.00 -14.72 -7.11
C VAL A 66 -6.36 -15.05 -8.57
N ASN A 67 -7.64 -15.08 -8.88
CA ASN A 67 -8.19 -15.39 -10.19
C ASN A 67 -9.48 -14.60 -10.44
N MET A 68 -9.37 -13.27 -10.45
CA MET A 68 -10.48 -12.39 -10.79
C MET A 68 -10.76 -12.48 -12.30
N PRO A 69 -12.04 -12.51 -12.72
CA PRO A 69 -12.39 -12.52 -14.14
C PRO A 69 -11.97 -11.23 -14.81
N LEU A 70 -11.41 -11.35 -16.01
CA LEU A 70 -11.04 -10.19 -16.82
C LEU A 70 -12.30 -9.58 -17.47
N PRO A 71 -12.38 -8.24 -17.59
CA PRO A 71 -13.40 -7.58 -18.37
C PRO A 71 -13.18 -7.82 -19.88
N ASN A 72 -14.00 -7.16 -20.71
CA ASN A 72 -13.74 -7.19 -22.16
C ASN A 72 -12.42 -6.42 -22.45
N CYS A 73 -11.33 -7.15 -22.70
CA CYS A 73 -10.01 -6.58 -22.91
C CYS A 73 -9.88 -5.76 -24.21
N ALA A 74 -10.77 -5.95 -25.17
CA ALA A 74 -10.76 -5.12 -26.38
C ALA A 74 -11.23 -3.69 -26.11
N THR A 75 -12.08 -3.50 -25.10
CA THR A 75 -12.61 -2.18 -24.68
C THR A 75 -11.94 -1.64 -23.43
N ASN A 76 -11.33 -2.50 -22.60
CA ASN A 76 -10.70 -2.15 -21.33
C ASN A 76 -9.28 -2.78 -21.22
N PRO A 77 -8.35 -2.44 -22.11
CA PRO A 77 -7.03 -3.09 -22.15
C PRO A 77 -6.19 -2.80 -20.89
N SER A 78 -6.31 -1.59 -20.31
CA SER A 78 -5.61 -1.21 -19.07
C SER A 78 -6.07 -2.08 -17.90
N ASP A 79 -7.39 -2.20 -17.69
CA ASP A 79 -7.96 -2.98 -16.58
C ASP A 79 -7.59 -4.46 -16.71
N CYS A 80 -7.57 -5.00 -17.93
CA CYS A 80 -7.12 -6.36 -18.17
C CYS A 80 -5.64 -6.56 -17.84
N ALA A 81 -4.79 -5.61 -18.17
CA ALA A 81 -3.38 -5.68 -17.85
C ALA A 81 -3.14 -5.64 -16.34
N ASP A 82 -3.82 -4.74 -15.62
CA ASP A 82 -3.75 -4.64 -14.17
C ASP A 82 -4.26 -5.92 -13.48
N LEU A 83 -5.43 -6.43 -13.90
CA LEU A 83 -5.99 -7.66 -13.35
C LEU A 83 -5.13 -8.89 -13.64
N THR A 84 -4.47 -8.94 -14.80
CA THR A 84 -3.52 -10.01 -15.13
C THR A 84 -2.36 -10.07 -14.15
N LEU A 85 -1.87 -8.91 -13.69
CA LEU A 85 -0.83 -8.83 -12.66
C LEU A 85 -1.36 -9.19 -11.28
N LEU A 86 -2.52 -8.65 -10.89
CA LEU A 86 -3.17 -8.96 -9.60
C LEU A 86 -3.50 -10.46 -9.50
N ASN A 87 -3.82 -11.12 -10.60
CA ASN A 87 -4.09 -12.55 -10.67
C ASN A 87 -2.84 -13.43 -10.48
N GLN A 88 -1.66 -12.85 -10.28
CA GLN A 88 -0.44 -13.57 -9.89
C GLN A 88 -0.23 -13.60 -8.37
N LEU A 89 -0.93 -12.76 -7.62
CA LEU A 89 -0.81 -12.67 -6.17
C LEU A 89 -1.39 -13.93 -5.50
N ASP A 90 -0.85 -14.28 -4.36
CA ASP A 90 -1.29 -15.43 -3.57
C ASP A 90 -2.31 -15.10 -2.48
N GLY A 91 -2.93 -13.94 -2.57
CA GLY A 91 -3.95 -13.46 -1.64
C GLY A 91 -4.27 -11.98 -1.84
N PHE A 92 -5.02 -11.42 -0.91
CA PHE A 92 -5.42 -10.02 -0.91
C PHE A 92 -4.50 -9.16 -0.04
N ASN A 93 -4.56 -7.84 -0.23
CA ASN A 93 -3.75 -6.87 0.50
C ASN A 93 -3.91 -7.00 2.03
N LEU A 94 -2.87 -6.66 2.79
CA LEU A 94 -2.88 -6.66 4.26
C LEU A 94 -3.68 -5.49 4.87
N GLN A 95 -4.02 -4.48 4.07
CA GLN A 95 -4.97 -3.44 4.41
C GLN A 95 -5.93 -3.27 3.24
N PRO A 96 -6.85 -4.24 3.05
CA PRO A 96 -7.73 -4.24 1.90
C PRO A 96 -8.80 -3.14 2.04
N ARG A 97 -9.12 -2.49 0.94
CA ARG A 97 -10.34 -1.70 0.90
C ARG A 97 -11.54 -2.65 0.86
N LEU A 98 -12.25 -2.70 1.97
CA LEU A 98 -13.48 -3.46 2.09
C LEU A 98 -14.57 -2.75 1.27
N SER A 99 -15.37 -3.51 0.51
CA SER A 99 -16.54 -2.97 -0.17
C SER A 99 -17.76 -3.84 0.12
N ILE A 100 -18.85 -3.22 0.54
CA ILE A 100 -20.08 -3.88 0.95
C ILE A 100 -21.24 -3.20 0.20
N PRO A 101 -21.76 -3.80 -0.88
CA PRO A 101 -22.90 -3.27 -1.61
C PRO A 101 -24.20 -3.56 -0.87
N PHE A 102 -25.18 -2.64 -1.00
CA PHE A 102 -26.52 -2.74 -0.44
C PHE A 102 -27.57 -2.58 -1.54
N ASP A 103 -28.78 -3.06 -1.29
CA ASP A 103 -29.94 -2.88 -2.18
C ASP A 103 -30.76 -1.63 -1.88
N GLY A 104 -30.41 -0.91 -0.82
CA GLY A 104 -31.01 0.35 -0.38
C GLY A 104 -30.02 1.23 0.39
N ALA A 105 -30.45 2.46 0.70
CA ALA A 105 -29.64 3.39 1.46
C ALA A 105 -29.52 2.97 2.94
N ILE A 106 -28.33 3.15 3.52
CA ILE A 106 -28.05 2.89 4.93
C ILE A 106 -27.79 4.20 5.68
N ASP A 107 -27.80 4.14 7.02
CA ASP A 107 -27.25 5.17 7.89
C ASP A 107 -25.75 4.87 8.13
N PRO A 108 -24.80 5.59 7.49
CA PRO A 108 -23.38 5.31 7.63
C PRO A 108 -22.86 5.48 9.07
N SER A 109 -23.55 6.23 9.92
CA SER A 109 -23.13 6.42 11.32
C SER A 109 -23.26 5.14 12.15
N THR A 110 -24.07 4.18 11.70
CA THR A 110 -24.24 2.87 12.33
C THR A 110 -23.21 1.84 11.86
N ALA A 111 -22.44 2.15 10.79
CA ALA A 111 -21.38 1.32 10.27
C ALA A 111 -20.06 1.63 11.03
N ASN A 112 -19.73 0.82 12.00
CA ASN A 112 -18.56 0.98 12.86
C ASN A 112 -18.02 -0.40 13.31
N SER A 113 -16.95 -0.43 14.06
CA SER A 113 -16.26 -1.68 14.49
C SER A 113 -17.14 -2.64 15.33
N ASN A 114 -18.29 -2.20 15.86
CA ASN A 114 -19.24 -3.08 16.55
C ASN A 114 -20.23 -3.76 15.60
N THR A 115 -20.40 -3.22 14.39
CA THR A 115 -21.40 -3.67 13.43
C THR A 115 -20.78 -4.26 12.17
N ILE A 116 -19.55 -3.86 11.85
CA ILE A 116 -18.72 -4.40 10.76
C ILE A 116 -17.31 -4.61 11.27
N PHE A 117 -16.79 -5.80 11.14
CA PHE A 117 -15.47 -6.17 11.66
C PHE A 117 -14.90 -7.40 10.94
N LEU A 118 -13.62 -7.66 11.16
CA LEU A 118 -12.93 -8.84 10.66
C LEU A 118 -12.66 -9.80 11.82
N VAL A 119 -12.80 -11.08 11.57
CA VAL A 119 -12.41 -12.15 12.50
C VAL A 119 -11.28 -12.94 11.88
N GLN A 120 -10.10 -12.95 12.50
CA GLN A 120 -9.00 -13.78 12.04
C GLN A 120 -9.32 -15.27 12.29
N ILE A 121 -9.15 -16.09 11.25
CA ILE A 121 -9.30 -17.53 11.35
C ILE A 121 -7.95 -18.11 11.76
N PRO A 122 -7.85 -18.84 12.88
CA PRO A 122 -6.59 -19.43 13.31
C PRO A 122 -6.02 -20.39 12.26
N ALA A 123 -4.69 -20.39 12.10
CA ALA A 123 -4.03 -21.29 11.17
C ALA A 123 -4.36 -22.77 11.50
N GLY A 124 -4.74 -23.53 10.48
CA GLY A 124 -5.13 -24.94 10.65
C GLY A 124 -6.49 -25.15 11.33
N PHE A 125 -7.30 -24.11 11.48
CA PHE A 125 -8.63 -24.22 12.07
C PHE A 125 -9.57 -25.02 11.16
N THR A 126 -10.06 -26.16 11.65
CA THR A 126 -10.95 -27.06 10.90
C THR A 126 -12.43 -26.93 11.30
N GLY A 127 -12.73 -26.10 12.30
CA GLY A 127 -14.08 -26.04 12.88
C GLY A 127 -14.37 -27.17 13.88
N ASP A 128 -13.69 -28.28 13.77
CA ASP A 128 -13.84 -29.44 14.64
C ASP A 128 -12.76 -29.47 15.73
N GLY A 129 -13.13 -29.89 16.94
CA GLY A 129 -12.19 -30.15 18.03
C GLY A 129 -12.22 -29.17 19.20
N ASP A 130 -11.68 -29.57 20.34
CA ASP A 130 -11.70 -28.89 21.64
C ASP A 130 -10.49 -27.91 21.84
N GLN A 131 -9.73 -27.62 20.78
CA GLN A 131 -8.58 -26.73 20.91
C GLN A 131 -9.05 -25.31 21.27
N PRO A 132 -8.51 -24.69 22.32
CA PRO A 132 -8.85 -23.32 22.68
C PRO A 132 -8.41 -22.38 21.57
N VAL A 133 -9.31 -21.52 21.14
CA VAL A 133 -9.05 -20.45 20.17
C VAL A 133 -9.04 -19.14 20.91
N THR A 134 -7.99 -18.34 20.73
CA THR A 134 -8.00 -16.94 21.17
C THR A 134 -8.65 -16.11 20.05
N PRO A 135 -9.83 -15.54 20.26
CA PRO A 135 -10.48 -14.71 19.27
C PRO A 135 -9.61 -13.47 18.94
N ASN A 136 -9.44 -13.19 17.67
CA ASN A 136 -8.83 -11.94 17.20
C ASN A 136 -9.83 -11.23 16.30
N ILE A 137 -10.45 -10.18 16.85
CA ILE A 137 -11.45 -9.35 16.17
C ILE A 137 -10.80 -8.00 15.87
N ILE A 138 -10.86 -7.59 14.63
CA ILE A 138 -10.23 -6.40 14.08
C ILE A 138 -11.34 -5.47 13.62
N GLY A 139 -11.33 -4.23 14.10
CA GLY A 139 -12.30 -3.20 13.73
C GLY A 139 -12.09 -2.63 12.34
N ILE A 140 -12.90 -1.64 12.02
CA ILE A 140 -12.81 -0.89 10.77
C ILE A 140 -12.61 0.60 11.04
N ASN A 141 -12.02 1.28 10.06
CA ASN A 141 -11.90 2.73 10.01
C ASN A 141 -12.15 3.24 8.57
N GLN A 142 -11.97 4.54 8.34
CA GLN A 142 -12.11 5.18 7.03
C GLN A 142 -13.42 4.81 6.31
N VAL A 143 -14.51 4.77 7.07
CA VAL A 143 -15.84 4.41 6.56
C VAL A 143 -16.34 5.51 5.62
N VAL A 144 -16.64 5.12 4.37
CA VAL A 144 -17.17 6.00 3.33
C VAL A 144 -18.39 5.35 2.68
N TRP A 145 -19.51 6.06 2.67
CA TRP A 145 -20.72 5.66 1.96
C TRP A 145 -20.78 6.34 0.57
N ASP A 146 -20.93 5.55 -0.47
CA ASP A 146 -21.19 6.04 -1.81
C ASP A 146 -22.68 5.82 -2.17
N PRO A 147 -23.50 6.87 -2.15
CA PRO A 147 -24.93 6.75 -2.44
C PRO A 147 -25.22 6.47 -3.94
N ALA A 148 -24.25 6.72 -4.83
CA ALA A 148 -24.44 6.47 -6.25
C ALA A 148 -24.35 4.98 -6.59
N SER A 149 -23.44 4.25 -5.96
CA SER A 149 -23.30 2.81 -6.12
C SER A 149 -23.98 1.99 -5.00
N LEU A 150 -24.58 2.65 -4.01
CA LEU A 150 -25.11 2.04 -2.79
C LEU A 150 -24.07 1.13 -2.11
N THR A 151 -22.82 1.55 -2.07
CA THR A 151 -21.71 0.75 -1.54
C THR A 151 -21.05 1.43 -0.35
N LEU A 152 -20.88 0.69 0.72
CA LEU A 152 -20.04 1.09 1.84
C LEU A 152 -18.60 0.64 1.60
N PHE A 153 -17.65 1.58 1.76
CA PHE A 153 -16.23 1.29 1.77
C PHE A 153 -15.67 1.51 3.16
N ALA A 154 -14.74 0.67 3.55
CA ALA A 154 -13.99 0.80 4.81
C ALA A 154 -12.60 0.17 4.66
N GLU A 155 -11.76 0.36 5.67
CA GLU A 155 -10.47 -0.33 5.81
C GLU A 155 -10.41 -0.99 7.18
N SER A 156 -9.55 -1.99 7.36
CA SER A 156 -9.23 -2.50 8.70
C SER A 156 -8.53 -1.42 9.51
N ASP A 157 -8.79 -1.34 10.81
CA ASP A 157 -8.18 -0.34 11.72
C ASP A 157 -6.71 -0.63 12.04
N GLN A 158 -6.20 -1.78 11.60
CA GLN A 158 -4.79 -2.18 11.67
C GLN A 158 -4.40 -3.00 10.44
N HIS A 159 -3.09 -3.12 10.18
CA HIS A 159 -2.59 -4.05 9.17
C HIS A 159 -2.88 -5.49 9.59
N LEU A 160 -3.41 -6.27 8.63
CA LEU A 160 -3.68 -7.70 8.82
C LEU A 160 -2.38 -8.50 8.73
N ASP A 161 -2.34 -9.65 9.41
CA ASP A 161 -1.24 -10.59 9.25
C ASP A 161 -1.21 -11.16 7.84
N GLN A 162 -0.02 -11.31 7.26
CA GLN A 162 0.13 -11.97 5.96
C GLN A 162 -0.14 -13.47 6.07
N ARG A 163 -0.56 -14.09 4.95
CA ARG A 163 -0.85 -15.53 4.86
C ARG A 163 -1.88 -15.99 5.89
N SER A 164 -2.86 -15.16 6.17
CA SER A 164 -3.88 -15.38 7.19
C SER A 164 -5.26 -15.25 6.59
N SER A 165 -6.18 -16.09 7.02
CA SER A 165 -7.58 -16.03 6.56
C SER A 165 -8.41 -15.18 7.51
N TYR A 166 -9.33 -14.39 6.96
CA TYR A 166 -10.21 -13.49 7.69
C TYR A 166 -11.66 -13.64 7.24
N LEU A 167 -12.56 -13.61 8.19
CA LEU A 167 -14.00 -13.49 7.94
C LEU A 167 -14.42 -12.03 8.13
N LEU A 168 -14.77 -11.34 7.04
CA LEU A 168 -15.47 -10.07 7.10
C LEU A 168 -16.91 -10.33 7.53
N VAL A 169 -17.35 -9.70 8.59
CA VAL A 169 -18.70 -9.83 9.15
C VAL A 169 -19.41 -8.49 9.03
N VAL A 170 -20.63 -8.51 8.50
CA VAL A 170 -21.58 -7.40 8.51
C VAL A 170 -22.79 -7.85 9.31
N THR A 171 -23.06 -7.18 10.44
CA THR A 171 -24.14 -7.54 11.34
C THR A 171 -25.42 -6.79 11.01
N THR A 172 -26.56 -7.28 11.53
CA THR A 172 -27.85 -6.58 11.50
C THR A 172 -27.87 -5.30 12.34
N GLY A 173 -26.79 -4.99 13.06
CA GLY A 173 -26.60 -3.74 13.79
C GLY A 173 -26.35 -2.51 12.91
N VAL A 174 -26.05 -2.68 11.63
CA VAL A 174 -26.12 -1.60 10.64
C VAL A 174 -27.60 -1.28 10.40
N HIS A 175 -27.94 0.01 10.27
CA HIS A 175 -29.33 0.43 10.04
C HIS A 175 -29.50 1.01 8.63
N ASP A 176 -30.73 0.92 8.12
CA ASP A 176 -31.15 1.62 6.91
C ASP A 176 -31.31 3.13 7.15
N ALA A 177 -31.52 3.89 6.08
CA ALA A 177 -31.67 5.35 6.16
C ALA A 177 -32.88 5.83 6.96
N VAL A 178 -33.81 4.94 7.34
CA VAL A 178 -34.99 5.27 8.17
C VAL A 178 -34.87 4.70 9.59
N GLY A 179 -33.72 4.10 9.94
CA GLY A 179 -33.38 3.64 11.28
C GLY A 179 -33.76 2.20 11.60
N ASN A 180 -34.17 1.39 10.64
CA ASN A 180 -34.42 -0.03 10.88
C ASN A 180 -33.11 -0.84 10.72
N PRO A 181 -32.92 -1.91 11.51
CA PRO A 181 -31.83 -2.85 11.27
C PRO A 181 -31.88 -3.42 9.85
N ILE A 182 -30.72 -3.57 9.21
CA ILE A 182 -30.64 -4.30 7.93
C ILE A 182 -30.91 -5.79 8.16
N ALA A 183 -31.33 -6.49 7.11
CA ALA A 183 -31.60 -7.92 7.18
C ALA A 183 -30.68 -8.73 6.28
N ALA A 184 -30.47 -10.00 6.62
CA ALA A 184 -29.74 -10.93 5.75
C ALA A 184 -30.54 -11.24 4.50
N PRO A 185 -29.98 -11.12 3.28
CA PRO A 185 -30.68 -11.48 2.07
C PRO A 185 -30.86 -13.02 1.98
N LYS A 186 -31.91 -13.46 1.30
CA LYS A 186 -32.18 -14.88 1.10
C LYS A 186 -31.00 -15.64 0.51
N SER A 187 -30.26 -15.02 -0.41
CA SER A 187 -29.06 -15.60 -1.04
C SER A 187 -27.90 -15.88 -0.05
N PHE A 188 -27.84 -15.13 1.04
CA PHE A 188 -26.88 -15.39 2.14
C PHE A 188 -27.43 -16.43 3.13
N LEU A 189 -28.71 -16.37 3.45
CA LEU A 189 -29.35 -17.36 4.34
C LEU A 189 -29.32 -18.76 3.73
N ASP A 190 -29.44 -18.86 2.42
CA ASP A 190 -29.49 -20.10 1.64
C ASP A 190 -28.13 -20.38 0.97
N LEU A 191 -27.07 -20.55 1.80
CA LEU A 191 -25.73 -20.91 1.34
C LEU A 191 -25.65 -22.40 0.95
N ASN A 192 -26.59 -22.90 0.14
CA ASN A 192 -26.54 -24.28 -0.32
C ASN A 192 -25.45 -24.46 -1.40
N ALA A 193 -24.49 -25.35 -1.15
CA ALA A 193 -23.38 -25.59 -2.05
C ALA A 193 -23.82 -26.19 -3.40
N GLU A 194 -24.92 -26.93 -3.40
CA GLU A 194 -25.44 -27.66 -4.57
C GLU A 194 -26.02 -26.74 -5.65
N ASP A 195 -26.32 -25.47 -5.32
CA ASP A 195 -26.90 -24.50 -6.25
C ASP A 195 -25.90 -23.92 -7.26
N SER A 196 -24.64 -24.38 -7.24
CA SER A 196 -23.62 -23.90 -8.18
C SER A 196 -23.00 -25.06 -8.97
N SER A 197 -22.96 -24.92 -10.30
CA SER A 197 -22.19 -25.79 -11.18
C SER A 197 -20.67 -25.53 -11.07
N ASP A 198 -20.26 -24.34 -10.62
CA ASP A 198 -18.85 -23.99 -10.40
C ASP A 198 -18.32 -24.62 -9.11
N ALA A 199 -17.33 -25.50 -9.24
CA ALA A 199 -16.72 -26.20 -8.10
C ALA A 199 -16.06 -25.24 -7.10
N ARG A 200 -15.51 -24.12 -7.55
CA ARG A 200 -14.89 -23.10 -6.68
C ARG A 200 -15.93 -22.42 -5.80
N LEU A 201 -17.05 -22.02 -6.39
CA LEU A 201 -18.17 -21.42 -5.64
C LEU A 201 -18.77 -22.41 -4.65
N ARG A 202 -18.85 -23.71 -5.00
CA ARG A 202 -19.27 -24.75 -4.04
C ARG A 202 -18.32 -24.81 -2.84
N THR A 203 -17.02 -24.90 -3.09
CA THR A 203 -16.01 -24.93 -2.02
C THR A 203 -16.07 -23.68 -1.15
N TYR A 204 -16.16 -22.50 -1.76
CA TYR A 204 -16.29 -21.23 -1.05
C TYR A 204 -17.55 -21.20 -0.17
N ARG A 205 -18.72 -21.59 -0.70
CA ARG A 205 -19.99 -21.65 0.06
C ARG A 205 -19.90 -22.61 1.23
N GLN A 206 -19.26 -23.78 1.04
CA GLN A 206 -19.05 -24.77 2.12
C GLN A 206 -18.17 -24.18 3.24
N ALA A 207 -17.04 -23.55 2.87
CA ALA A 207 -16.13 -22.93 3.84
C ALA A 207 -16.83 -21.80 4.61
N LEU A 208 -17.52 -20.88 3.90
CA LEU A 208 -18.23 -19.78 4.54
C LEU A 208 -19.35 -20.30 5.46
N ARG A 209 -20.14 -21.29 5.02
CA ARG A 209 -21.19 -21.92 5.84
C ARG A 209 -20.63 -22.56 7.12
N ALA A 210 -19.49 -23.24 7.03
CA ALA A 210 -18.85 -23.85 8.18
C ALA A 210 -18.38 -22.80 9.21
N LEU A 211 -17.88 -21.65 8.74
CA LEU A 211 -17.41 -20.58 9.62
C LEU A 211 -18.53 -19.82 10.32
N ILE A 212 -19.69 -19.61 9.66
CA ILE A 212 -20.86 -18.94 10.25
C ILE A 212 -21.81 -19.89 10.97
N ASP A 213 -21.47 -21.18 11.07
CA ASP A 213 -22.19 -22.09 11.98
C ASP A 213 -21.98 -21.67 13.42
N ASN A 214 -23.03 -21.68 14.24
CA ASN A 214 -22.96 -21.18 15.61
C ASN A 214 -21.88 -21.87 16.45
N GLY A 215 -21.66 -23.17 16.28
CA GLY A 215 -20.62 -23.90 17.01
C GLY A 215 -19.21 -23.37 16.69
N THR A 216 -18.93 -23.13 15.42
CA THR A 216 -17.66 -22.53 14.96
C THR A 216 -17.58 -21.05 15.33
N LEU A 217 -18.65 -20.29 15.04
CA LEU A 217 -18.71 -18.86 15.21
C LEU A 217 -18.45 -18.45 16.67
N HIS A 218 -19.06 -19.10 17.64
CA HIS A 218 -18.85 -18.82 19.06
C HIS A 218 -17.42 -19.08 19.54
N ARG A 219 -16.65 -19.91 18.84
CA ARG A 219 -15.24 -20.16 19.15
C ARG A 219 -14.34 -19.03 18.63
N ILE A 220 -14.59 -18.51 17.43
CA ILE A 220 -13.77 -17.49 16.79
C ILE A 220 -14.26 -16.05 17.06
N ALA A 221 -15.55 -15.89 17.38
CA ALA A 221 -16.19 -14.61 17.70
C ALA A 221 -17.24 -14.82 18.83
N PRO A 222 -16.82 -14.97 20.10
CA PRO A 222 -17.73 -15.18 21.22
C PRO A 222 -18.80 -14.09 21.33
N GLY A 223 -20.05 -14.51 21.50
CA GLY A 223 -21.20 -13.61 21.62
C GLY A 223 -21.85 -13.19 20.27
N LEU A 224 -21.30 -13.65 19.15
CA LEU A 224 -21.91 -13.44 17.84
C LEU A 224 -22.72 -14.68 17.43
N ASP A 225 -24.01 -14.52 17.21
CA ASP A 225 -24.89 -15.56 16.67
C ASP A 225 -25.02 -15.42 15.16
N LYS A 226 -25.22 -16.53 14.46
CA LYS A 226 -25.50 -16.54 13.00
C LYS A 226 -26.67 -15.65 12.61
N LYS A 227 -27.71 -15.56 13.45
CA LYS A 227 -28.90 -14.70 13.21
C LYS A 227 -28.58 -13.21 13.17
N ASP A 228 -27.47 -12.81 13.79
CA ASP A 228 -27.04 -11.40 13.87
C ASP A 228 -26.15 -11.00 12.67
N ILE A 229 -25.83 -11.95 11.76
CA ILE A 229 -25.04 -11.70 10.57
C ILE A 229 -25.94 -11.43 9.38
N ALA A 230 -25.82 -10.24 8.79
CA ALA A 230 -26.51 -9.87 7.56
C ALA A 230 -25.75 -10.30 6.30
N ALA A 231 -24.41 -10.27 6.32
CA ALA A 231 -23.54 -10.80 5.27
C ALA A 231 -22.14 -11.11 5.82
N ALA A 232 -21.42 -11.97 5.12
CA ALA A 232 -20.00 -12.24 5.45
C ALA A 232 -19.21 -12.57 4.18
N SER A 233 -17.88 -12.38 4.26
CA SER A 233 -16.94 -12.80 3.21
C SER A 233 -15.68 -13.38 3.82
N LEU A 234 -15.27 -14.54 3.34
CA LEU A 234 -13.99 -15.18 3.68
C LEU A 234 -12.93 -14.76 2.66
N PHE A 235 -11.77 -14.32 3.14
CA PHE A 235 -10.63 -14.01 2.29
C PHE A 235 -9.30 -14.30 2.98
N THR A 236 -8.26 -14.51 2.18
CA THR A 236 -6.89 -14.80 2.62
C THR A 236 -5.97 -13.68 2.18
N THR A 237 -5.11 -13.19 3.09
CA THR A 237 -4.12 -12.16 2.81
C THR A 237 -2.89 -12.74 2.11
N GLU A 238 -2.26 -11.92 1.27
CA GLU A 238 -1.09 -12.31 0.48
C GLU A 238 0.18 -12.51 1.31
N SER A 239 1.18 -13.17 0.72
CA SER A 239 2.56 -13.27 1.22
C SER A 239 3.34 -12.01 0.89
N ALA A 240 2.98 -10.86 1.44
CA ALA A 240 3.47 -9.53 1.06
C ALA A 240 5.01 -9.41 1.10
N THR A 241 5.69 -10.14 1.98
CA THR A 241 7.15 -10.09 2.13
C THR A 241 7.91 -11.16 1.34
N ALA A 242 7.21 -12.08 0.63
CA ALA A 242 7.83 -13.25 0.01
C ALA A 242 8.96 -12.89 -0.98
N THR A 243 8.76 -11.88 -1.82
CA THR A 243 9.77 -11.39 -2.77
C THR A 243 11.02 -10.90 -2.05
N LEU A 244 10.88 -10.01 -1.06
CA LEU A 244 12.02 -9.48 -0.30
C LEU A 244 12.66 -10.52 0.62
N GLU A 245 11.91 -11.48 1.14
CA GLU A 245 12.48 -12.63 1.87
C GLU A 245 13.37 -13.47 0.98
N SER A 246 12.91 -13.79 -0.24
CA SER A 246 13.69 -14.54 -1.23
C SER A 246 14.97 -13.79 -1.62
N ILE A 247 14.86 -12.49 -1.90
CA ILE A 247 16.00 -11.61 -2.21
C ILE A 247 16.99 -11.57 -1.03
N ARG A 248 16.49 -11.37 0.18
CA ARG A 248 17.31 -11.32 1.41
C ARG A 248 18.11 -12.60 1.62
N GLU A 249 17.52 -13.77 1.41
CA GLU A 249 18.25 -15.04 1.55
C GLU A 249 19.37 -15.18 0.49
N GLN A 250 19.13 -14.72 -0.74
CA GLN A 250 20.17 -14.68 -1.77
C GLN A 250 21.31 -13.71 -1.40
N ILE A 251 20.98 -12.52 -0.90
CA ILE A 251 21.97 -11.54 -0.43
C ILE A 251 22.81 -12.13 0.71
N LYS A 252 22.19 -12.84 1.66
CA LYS A 252 22.91 -13.49 2.77
C LYS A 252 23.84 -14.60 2.30
N ALA A 253 23.44 -15.36 1.29
CA ALA A 253 24.24 -16.44 0.73
C ALA A 253 25.42 -15.95 -0.12
N ALA A 254 25.35 -14.75 -0.69
CA ALA A 254 26.42 -14.14 -1.47
C ALA A 254 27.56 -13.63 -0.59
N ALA A 255 28.74 -13.39 -1.17
CA ALA A 255 29.83 -12.67 -0.50
C ALA A 255 29.41 -11.22 -0.18
N ALA A 256 29.96 -10.64 0.88
CA ALA A 256 29.76 -9.22 1.17
C ALA A 256 30.34 -8.36 0.03
N PRO A 257 29.64 -7.28 -0.40
CA PRO A 257 30.16 -6.41 -1.45
C PRO A 257 31.44 -5.71 -1.03
N THR A 258 32.39 -5.58 -1.95
CA THR A 258 33.62 -4.81 -1.72
C THR A 258 33.36 -3.34 -2.10
N VAL A 259 33.74 -2.44 -1.17
CA VAL A 259 33.59 -1.00 -1.38
C VAL A 259 34.78 -0.44 -2.13
N ASN A 260 34.55 0.43 -3.12
CA ASN A 260 35.55 1.16 -3.86
C ASN A 260 35.41 2.68 -3.62
N PHE A 261 36.52 3.31 -3.19
CA PHE A 261 36.63 4.76 -3.00
C PHE A 261 37.58 5.43 -4.02
N ASN A 262 38.04 4.74 -5.05
CA ASN A 262 38.91 5.28 -6.08
C ASN A 262 38.04 5.61 -7.33
N LEU A 263 37.15 6.59 -7.18
CA LEU A 263 36.16 6.92 -8.22
C LEU A 263 36.58 8.12 -9.08
N GLY A 264 37.67 8.80 -8.75
CA GLY A 264 38.16 9.90 -9.59
C GLY A 264 38.47 9.44 -11.01
N THR A 265 38.33 10.32 -11.99
CA THR A 265 38.47 10.02 -13.43
C THR A 265 39.79 9.34 -13.77
N ASN A 266 40.89 9.64 -13.01
CA ASN A 266 42.18 9.00 -13.17
C ASN A 266 42.49 7.99 -12.04
N GLY A 267 41.46 7.49 -11.33
CA GLY A 267 41.57 6.57 -10.21
C GLY A 267 41.92 7.25 -8.88
N GLU A 268 41.71 8.55 -8.76
CA GLU A 268 41.94 9.29 -7.51
C GLU A 268 40.97 8.82 -6.43
N LYS A 269 41.50 8.83 -5.19
CA LYS A 269 40.73 8.53 -4.00
C LYS A 269 39.71 9.62 -3.71
N THR A 270 38.45 9.23 -3.53
CA THR A 270 37.31 10.13 -3.35
C THR A 270 36.87 10.22 -1.88
N VAL A 271 37.86 10.47 -1.02
CA VAL A 271 37.72 10.66 0.44
C VAL A 271 38.35 12.01 0.81
N PHE A 272 37.54 12.97 1.25
CA PHE A 272 37.94 14.36 1.40
C PHE A 272 37.72 14.84 2.84
N PRO A 273 38.75 15.43 3.49
CA PRO A 273 38.55 16.24 4.69
C PRO A 273 37.58 17.39 4.35
N VAL A 274 36.48 17.57 5.10
CA VAL A 274 35.50 18.62 4.83
C VAL A 274 36.15 20.00 4.85
N SER A 275 37.12 20.22 5.70
CA SER A 275 37.90 21.48 5.77
C SER A 275 38.68 21.82 4.51
N SER A 276 38.94 20.84 3.63
CA SER A 276 39.64 21.07 2.35
C SER A 276 38.70 21.36 1.19
N ILE A 277 37.39 21.15 1.37
CA ILE A 277 36.41 21.32 0.32
C ILE A 277 36.01 22.80 0.24
N ILE A 278 36.27 23.43 -0.92
CA ILE A 278 35.82 24.78 -1.23
C ILE A 278 34.36 24.76 -1.73
N GLY A 279 34.00 23.73 -2.51
CA GLY A 279 32.67 23.54 -3.04
C GLY A 279 32.57 22.23 -3.81
N ILE A 280 31.34 21.82 -4.07
CA ILE A 280 31.03 20.66 -4.90
C ILE A 280 30.04 21.07 -5.95
N LEU A 281 30.32 20.77 -7.21
CA LEU A 281 29.40 20.96 -8.32
C LEU A 281 28.82 19.62 -8.74
N TRP A 282 27.53 19.60 -8.98
CA TRP A 282 26.79 18.46 -9.49
C TRP A 282 26.41 18.70 -10.95
N GLY A 283 27.02 17.96 -11.86
CA GLY A 283 26.62 17.87 -13.25
C GLY A 283 25.49 16.86 -13.41
N GLN A 284 24.27 17.32 -13.53
CA GLN A 284 23.08 16.50 -13.68
C GLN A 284 22.88 16.11 -15.14
N GLN A 285 22.74 14.82 -15.43
CA GLN A 285 22.34 14.35 -16.75
C GLN A 285 20.80 14.48 -16.85
N THR A 286 20.34 15.64 -17.32
CA THR A 286 18.91 15.95 -17.53
C THR A 286 18.41 15.62 -18.94
N LEU A 287 19.31 15.20 -19.83
CA LEU A 287 19.02 14.83 -21.20
C LEU A 287 19.70 13.49 -21.54
N THR A 288 19.08 12.71 -22.42
CA THR A 288 19.69 11.48 -22.94
C THR A 288 20.96 11.77 -23.73
N VAL A 289 20.98 12.87 -24.48
CA VAL A 289 22.13 13.38 -25.25
C VAL A 289 22.23 14.89 -25.03
N GLY A 290 23.38 15.40 -24.57
CA GLY A 290 23.59 16.82 -24.37
C GLY A 290 24.54 17.14 -23.22
N PRO A 291 24.74 18.42 -22.93
CA PRO A 291 25.57 18.85 -21.82
C PRO A 291 24.89 18.57 -20.47
N LEU A 292 25.70 18.39 -19.43
CA LEU A 292 25.20 18.28 -18.07
C LEU A 292 24.72 19.63 -17.55
N HIS A 293 23.61 19.63 -16.84
CA HIS A 293 23.13 20.81 -16.10
C HIS A 293 23.87 20.91 -14.76
N THR A 294 24.72 21.93 -14.59
CA THR A 294 25.59 22.04 -13.42
C THR A 294 24.96 22.93 -12.35
N VAL A 295 24.84 22.39 -11.14
CA VAL A 295 24.34 23.10 -9.95
C VAL A 295 25.29 22.88 -8.76
N PRO A 296 25.33 23.81 -7.77
CA PRO A 296 26.10 23.57 -6.56
C PRO A 296 25.39 22.57 -5.64
N VAL A 297 26.17 21.69 -4.99
CA VAL A 297 25.70 20.84 -3.89
C VAL A 297 25.61 21.68 -2.61
N PRO A 298 24.63 21.48 -1.70
CA PRO A 298 24.41 22.32 -0.53
C PRO A 298 25.43 22.07 0.60
N THR A 299 26.73 22.18 0.28
CA THR A 299 27.84 21.98 1.25
C THR A 299 27.76 22.92 2.47
N PRO A 300 27.19 24.15 2.42
CA PRO A 300 27.00 24.97 3.61
C PRO A 300 26.11 24.31 4.68
N ALA A 301 25.24 23.39 4.32
CA ALA A 301 24.40 22.64 5.27
C ALA A 301 25.24 21.77 6.25
N LEU A 302 26.45 21.37 5.86
CA LEU A 302 27.39 20.68 6.74
C LEU A 302 27.91 21.54 7.88
N GLN A 303 27.70 22.86 7.84
CA GLN A 303 28.13 23.82 8.84
C GLN A 303 27.03 24.21 9.86
N VAL A 304 25.87 23.55 9.85
CA VAL A 304 24.82 23.74 10.89
C VAL A 304 25.42 23.50 12.29
N PHE A 305 26.26 22.46 12.44
CA PHE A 305 27.17 22.29 13.58
C PHE A 305 28.61 22.35 13.05
N PRO A 306 29.26 23.53 13.09
CA PRO A 306 30.56 23.73 12.46
C PRO A 306 31.62 22.72 12.93
N GLY A 307 32.29 22.11 11.97
CA GLY A 307 33.36 21.15 12.25
C GLY A 307 32.88 19.76 12.75
N SER A 308 31.57 19.50 12.85
CA SER A 308 31.09 18.19 13.31
C SER A 308 31.32 17.07 12.27
N VAL A 309 31.19 17.37 10.97
CA VAL A 309 31.56 16.45 9.89
C VAL A 309 33.04 16.63 9.54
N GLY A 310 33.83 15.59 9.81
CA GLY A 310 35.27 15.63 9.54
C GLY A 310 35.64 15.19 8.13
N THR A 311 34.95 14.21 7.59
CA THR A 311 35.24 13.61 6.28
C THR A 311 33.97 13.40 5.47
N LEU A 312 34.02 13.75 4.20
CA LEU A 312 33.05 13.39 3.19
C LEU A 312 33.70 12.41 2.21
N ALA A 313 33.12 11.24 2.03
CA ALA A 313 33.61 10.24 1.10
C ALA A 313 32.50 9.85 0.10
N PHE A 314 32.91 9.65 -1.13
CA PHE A 314 32.07 9.10 -2.20
C PHE A 314 32.60 7.73 -2.58
N GLY A 315 31.74 6.73 -2.53
CA GLY A 315 32.11 5.36 -2.82
C GLY A 315 31.06 4.65 -3.66
N LYS A 316 31.39 3.46 -4.11
CA LYS A 316 30.46 2.52 -4.72
C LYS A 316 30.72 1.10 -4.27
N PHE A 317 29.71 0.26 -4.40
CA PHE A 317 29.84 -1.19 -4.35
C PHE A 317 29.03 -1.80 -5.49
N THR A 318 29.41 -2.98 -5.96
CA THR A 318 28.63 -3.73 -6.94
C THR A 318 27.70 -4.66 -6.20
N GLY A 319 26.40 -4.48 -6.38
CA GLY A 319 25.32 -5.28 -5.79
C GLY A 319 24.60 -6.15 -6.81
N GLN A 320 23.89 -7.17 -6.33
CA GLN A 320 22.95 -7.94 -7.15
C GLN A 320 21.73 -7.07 -7.51
N HIS A 321 21.20 -7.32 -8.72
CA HIS A 321 20.06 -6.60 -9.27
C HIS A 321 18.96 -7.59 -9.66
N TRP A 322 17.70 -7.25 -9.35
CA TRP A 322 16.55 -8.13 -9.59
C TRP A 322 15.53 -7.57 -10.58
N GLN A 323 15.61 -6.29 -10.93
CA GLN A 323 14.75 -5.72 -11.96
C GLN A 323 15.24 -6.13 -13.36
N ASN A 324 14.30 -6.52 -14.23
CA ASN A 324 14.59 -6.77 -15.65
C ASN A 324 14.71 -5.44 -16.41
N ALA A 325 14.94 -5.51 -17.74
CA ALA A 325 15.07 -4.34 -18.60
C ALA A 325 13.83 -3.42 -18.63
N ASN A 326 12.67 -3.91 -18.23
CA ASN A 326 11.43 -3.14 -18.10
C ASN A 326 11.21 -2.59 -16.68
N VAL A 327 12.25 -2.61 -15.84
CA VAL A 327 12.25 -2.18 -14.42
C VAL A 327 11.30 -2.97 -13.52
N PHE A 328 10.99 -4.22 -13.86
CA PHE A 328 10.18 -5.11 -13.04
C PHE A 328 11.02 -6.20 -12.40
N ILE A 329 10.72 -6.53 -11.16
CA ILE A 329 11.16 -7.78 -10.54
C ILE A 329 10.30 -8.91 -11.09
N PRO A 330 10.90 -9.96 -11.72
CA PRO A 330 10.13 -11.06 -12.29
C PRO A 330 9.19 -11.67 -11.24
N GLN A 331 7.92 -11.74 -11.56
CA GLN A 331 6.93 -12.38 -10.70
C GLN A 331 7.11 -13.90 -10.78
N VAL A 332 7.30 -14.51 -9.64
CA VAL A 332 7.40 -15.97 -9.49
C VAL A 332 6.43 -16.42 -8.39
N PRO A 333 5.99 -17.68 -8.41
CA PRO A 333 5.24 -18.25 -7.29
C PRO A 333 5.97 -18.03 -5.96
N THR A 334 5.25 -17.69 -4.90
CA THR A 334 5.83 -17.24 -3.62
C THR A 334 6.69 -18.29 -2.91
N THR A 335 6.63 -19.58 -3.31
CA THR A 335 7.54 -20.64 -2.84
C THR A 335 8.86 -20.71 -3.61
N GLN A 336 9.00 -19.98 -4.71
CA GLN A 336 10.17 -19.99 -5.58
C GLN A 336 11.11 -18.82 -5.27
N SER A 337 12.38 -18.99 -5.68
CA SER A 337 13.36 -17.91 -5.58
C SER A 337 13.21 -16.93 -6.74
N VAL A 338 13.21 -15.64 -6.42
CA VAL A 338 13.22 -14.57 -7.42
C VAL A 338 14.55 -14.61 -8.18
N PRO A 339 14.56 -14.71 -9.53
CA PRO A 339 15.79 -14.78 -10.29
C PRO A 339 16.52 -13.43 -10.30
N SER A 340 17.81 -13.45 -9.97
CA SER A 340 18.68 -12.28 -10.18
C SER A 340 18.79 -11.94 -11.67
N GLN A 341 18.77 -10.65 -12.00
CA GLN A 341 18.88 -10.14 -13.37
C GLN A 341 20.30 -9.64 -13.69
N GLY A 342 21.23 -9.77 -12.75
CA GLY A 342 22.61 -9.33 -12.92
C GLY A 342 23.14 -8.57 -11.72
N SER A 343 23.98 -7.57 -11.99
CA SER A 343 24.58 -6.72 -10.97
C SER A 343 24.60 -5.26 -11.43
N GLU A 344 24.57 -4.34 -10.45
CA GLU A 344 24.61 -2.90 -10.67
C GLU A 344 25.62 -2.24 -9.69
N ASP A 345 26.28 -1.18 -10.14
CA ASP A 345 27.10 -0.33 -9.28
C ASP A 345 26.21 0.66 -8.51
N ILE A 346 26.25 0.56 -7.19
CA ILE A 346 25.46 1.41 -6.30
C ILE A 346 26.40 2.42 -5.64
N PHE A 347 26.19 3.69 -5.98
CA PHE A 347 27.01 4.81 -5.47
C PHE A 347 26.41 5.38 -4.21
N PHE A 348 27.28 5.75 -3.26
CA PHE A 348 26.86 6.32 -1.98
C PHE A 348 27.70 7.54 -1.58
N ASN A 349 27.10 8.41 -0.75
CA ASN A 349 27.77 9.45 0.00
C ASN A 349 27.90 9.01 1.45
N LEU A 350 29.08 9.21 2.04
CA LEU A 350 29.37 8.87 3.43
C LEU A 350 29.95 10.09 4.16
N PHE A 351 29.24 10.53 5.20
CA PHE A 351 29.61 11.65 6.07
C PHE A 351 30.11 11.08 7.41
N ILE A 352 31.36 11.31 7.72
CA ILE A 352 32.01 10.76 8.92
C ILE A 352 32.23 11.89 9.95
N PRO A 353 31.84 11.68 11.23
CA PRO A 353 32.09 12.65 12.30
C PRO A 353 33.58 13.01 12.43
N SER A 354 33.82 14.20 12.97
CA SER A 354 35.15 14.66 13.36
C SER A 354 35.66 13.92 14.61
N GLY A 355 36.98 13.98 14.82
CA GLY A 355 37.62 13.44 16.01
C GLY A 355 38.11 12.01 15.84
N PRO A 356 38.58 11.38 16.93
CA PRO A 356 39.18 10.04 16.89
C PRO A 356 38.12 8.98 16.61
N ARG A 357 38.45 8.04 15.70
CA ARG A 357 37.59 6.90 15.39
C ARG A 357 37.37 6.06 16.66
N PRO A 358 36.10 5.76 17.03
CA PRO A 358 35.79 4.81 18.10
C PRO A 358 36.37 3.42 17.83
N THR A 359 36.65 2.66 18.87
CA THR A 359 37.26 1.31 18.76
C THR A 359 36.48 0.39 17.84
N ASN A 360 35.13 0.46 17.90
CA ASN A 360 34.23 -0.36 17.09
C ASN A 360 33.73 0.37 15.82
N GLY A 361 34.37 1.48 15.42
CA GLY A 361 33.86 2.33 14.34
C GLY A 361 32.75 3.30 14.80
N TRP A 362 32.32 4.15 13.90
CA TRP A 362 31.22 5.05 14.15
C TRP A 362 29.87 4.29 13.99
N PRO A 363 28.87 4.55 14.84
CA PRO A 363 27.49 4.19 14.51
C PRO A 363 27.11 4.82 13.16
N VAL A 364 26.39 4.10 12.32
CA VAL A 364 26.03 4.57 10.97
C VAL A 364 24.51 4.66 10.85
N ALA A 365 24.02 5.83 10.48
CA ALA A 365 22.64 6.04 10.03
C ALA A 365 22.58 5.96 8.50
N ILE A 366 21.74 5.09 7.97
CA ILE A 366 21.38 5.08 6.56
C ILE A 366 20.24 6.07 6.36
N PHE A 367 20.46 7.06 5.48
CA PHE A 367 19.47 8.09 5.18
C PHE A 367 18.79 7.82 3.83
N GLY A 368 17.46 7.65 3.84
CA GLY A 368 16.63 7.60 2.65
C GLY A 368 16.12 9.00 2.28
N HIS A 369 16.41 9.47 1.08
CA HIS A 369 15.87 10.73 0.58
C HIS A 369 14.39 10.59 0.15
N GLY A 370 13.70 11.72 0.02
CA GLY A 370 12.31 11.78 -0.42
C GLY A 370 12.14 11.63 -1.95
N PHE A 371 10.89 11.55 -2.39
CA PHE A 371 10.55 11.57 -3.81
C PHE A 371 11.04 12.86 -4.46
N THR A 372 11.61 12.78 -5.65
CA THR A 372 12.29 13.85 -6.42
C THR A 372 13.59 14.39 -5.85
N ASP A 373 14.00 13.99 -4.65
CA ASP A 373 15.31 14.31 -4.06
C ASP A 373 16.38 13.26 -4.45
N SER A 374 17.58 13.38 -3.90
CA SER A 374 18.69 12.48 -4.14
C SER A 374 19.63 12.43 -2.94
N LYS A 375 20.66 11.56 -3.00
CA LYS A 375 21.75 11.58 -2.01
C LYS A 375 22.56 12.88 -2.01
N GLN A 376 22.34 13.80 -2.98
CA GLN A 376 23.00 15.11 -3.05
C GLN A 376 22.20 16.23 -2.36
N GLY A 377 20.98 15.96 -1.90
CA GLY A 377 20.08 16.94 -1.26
C GLY A 377 19.99 16.76 0.26
N ALA A 378 18.87 16.23 0.73
CA ALA A 378 18.56 16.13 2.16
C ALA A 378 19.62 15.45 3.05
N PRO A 379 20.41 14.44 2.59
CA PRO A 379 21.50 13.89 3.41
C PRO A 379 22.50 14.93 3.89
N PHE A 380 22.83 15.94 3.07
CA PHE A 380 23.72 17.05 3.47
C PHE A 380 23.13 17.88 4.61
N ALA A 381 21.80 18.07 4.63
CA ALA A 381 21.12 18.85 5.66
C ALA A 381 21.13 18.16 7.04
N VAL A 382 21.06 16.82 7.10
CA VAL A 382 21.00 16.08 8.36
C VAL A 382 22.37 15.60 8.86
N ALA A 383 23.35 15.44 7.97
CA ALA A 383 24.65 14.86 8.29
C ALA A 383 25.38 15.62 9.40
N SER A 384 25.29 16.96 9.42
CA SER A 384 25.93 17.78 10.47
C SER A 384 25.34 17.50 11.85
N THR A 385 24.02 17.37 11.97
CA THR A 385 23.33 17.05 13.22
C THR A 385 23.67 15.65 13.72
N LEU A 386 23.69 14.66 12.83
CA LEU A 386 24.05 13.28 13.18
C LEU A 386 25.53 13.19 13.60
N ALA A 387 26.43 13.84 12.84
CA ALA A 387 27.85 13.84 13.15
C ALA A 387 28.15 14.54 14.47
N HIS A 388 27.44 15.63 14.83
CA HIS A 388 27.54 16.28 16.14
C HIS A 388 27.24 15.32 17.29
N ASN A 389 26.36 14.34 17.06
CA ASN A 389 26.00 13.29 18.01
C ASN A 389 26.84 12.00 17.82
N GLY A 390 27.96 12.05 17.09
CA GLY A 390 28.86 10.92 16.89
C GLY A 390 28.32 9.82 15.98
N ILE A 391 27.38 10.14 15.07
CA ILE A 391 26.77 9.19 14.14
C ILE A 391 27.19 9.55 12.70
N ALA A 392 27.81 8.61 12.01
CA ALA A 392 28.08 8.75 10.58
C ALA A 392 26.79 8.61 9.78
N THR A 393 26.70 9.30 8.63
CA THR A 393 25.55 9.21 7.74
C THR A 393 25.97 8.63 6.40
N ILE A 394 25.22 7.65 5.88
CA ILE A 394 25.42 7.12 4.54
C ILE A 394 24.09 7.20 3.75
N ALA A 395 24.17 7.54 2.46
CA ALA A 395 23.00 7.65 1.59
C ALA A 395 23.30 7.12 0.18
N ILE A 396 22.31 6.43 -0.42
CA ILE A 396 22.28 6.03 -1.83
C ILE A 396 21.13 6.73 -2.53
N ASN A 397 21.14 6.74 -3.87
CA ASN A 397 19.94 7.12 -4.62
C ASN A 397 18.93 5.96 -4.63
N VAL A 398 17.66 6.28 -4.43
CA VAL A 398 16.53 5.38 -4.72
C VAL A 398 16.51 5.09 -6.23
N VAL A 399 16.09 3.90 -6.62
CA VAL A 399 15.91 3.54 -8.05
C VAL A 399 15.10 4.62 -8.76
N GLY A 400 15.55 5.03 -9.94
CA GLY A 400 14.92 6.08 -10.73
C GLY A 400 15.19 7.51 -10.26
N HIS A 401 16.08 7.74 -9.30
CA HIS A 401 16.37 9.08 -8.76
C HIS A 401 17.81 9.52 -9.03
N GLY A 402 18.05 10.83 -8.89
CA GLY A 402 19.38 11.43 -9.02
C GLY A 402 19.78 11.72 -10.45
N PHE A 403 18.83 11.86 -11.38
CA PHE A 403 19.04 12.05 -12.82
C PHE A 403 19.73 10.85 -13.48
N GLY A 404 20.28 11.02 -14.69
CA GLY A 404 20.84 9.94 -15.47
C GLY A 404 22.20 9.44 -14.96
N PRO A 405 22.61 8.23 -15.41
CA PRO A 405 23.82 7.54 -14.93
C PRO A 405 25.14 8.25 -15.28
N ASN A 406 25.13 9.15 -16.28
CA ASN A 406 26.31 9.94 -16.63
C ASN A 406 26.45 11.24 -15.82
N SER A 407 25.62 11.43 -14.78
CA SER A 407 25.77 12.54 -13.82
C SER A 407 27.12 12.47 -13.12
N THR A 408 27.72 13.64 -12.84
CA THR A 408 29.07 13.75 -12.24
C THR A 408 29.07 14.64 -11.02
N LEU A 409 30.03 14.43 -10.14
CA LEU A 409 30.41 15.39 -9.10
C LEU A 409 31.80 15.95 -9.41
N THR A 410 32.00 17.24 -9.13
CA THR A 410 33.29 17.89 -9.14
C THR A 410 33.58 18.46 -7.75
N VAL A 411 34.46 17.83 -7.01
CA VAL A 411 34.91 18.29 -5.69
C VAL A 411 36.09 19.26 -5.88
N ILE A 412 35.90 20.53 -5.47
CA ILE A 412 36.87 21.61 -5.61
C ILE A 412 37.60 21.80 -4.29
N GLN A 413 38.92 21.70 -4.35
CA GLN A 413 39.85 21.93 -3.23
C GLN A 413 40.90 23.00 -3.62
N GLY A 414 41.66 23.52 -2.64
CA GLY A 414 42.72 24.47 -2.93
C GLY A 414 43.89 23.89 -3.78
N THR A 415 44.01 22.57 -3.85
CA THR A 415 44.98 21.85 -4.67
C THR A 415 44.52 21.45 -6.06
N GLY A 416 43.27 21.70 -6.40
CA GLY A 416 42.66 21.33 -7.67
C GLY A 416 41.25 20.79 -7.53
N ALA A 417 40.73 20.18 -8.58
CA ALA A 417 39.40 19.60 -8.63
C ALA A 417 39.48 18.08 -8.96
N THR A 418 38.66 17.30 -8.28
CA THR A 418 38.48 15.86 -8.58
C THR A 418 37.10 15.66 -9.18
N VAL A 419 37.03 15.09 -10.38
CA VAL A 419 35.79 14.72 -11.05
C VAL A 419 35.53 13.22 -10.85
N LEU A 420 34.28 12.86 -10.48
CA LEU A 420 33.89 11.49 -10.22
C LEU A 420 32.44 11.25 -10.70
N PRO A 421 32.06 10.00 -11.00
CA PRO A 421 30.66 9.68 -11.31
C PRO A 421 29.78 9.90 -10.08
N GLU A 422 28.62 10.51 -10.29
CA GLU A 422 27.62 10.71 -9.25
C GLU A 422 26.82 9.44 -8.98
N GLY A 423 26.54 8.64 -10.02
CA GLY A 423 25.73 7.43 -9.93
C GLY A 423 24.22 7.73 -9.84
N GLY A 424 23.73 8.58 -10.72
CA GLY A 424 22.29 8.76 -10.94
C GLY A 424 21.64 7.47 -11.43
N ARG A 425 20.41 7.22 -11.04
CA ARG A 425 19.65 6.01 -11.35
C ARG A 425 18.41 6.27 -12.19
N GLY A 426 18.27 7.51 -12.67
CA GLY A 426 17.22 7.91 -13.61
C GLY A 426 17.56 7.52 -15.05
N PHE A 427 16.53 7.35 -15.87
CA PHE A 427 16.64 7.17 -17.31
C PHE A 427 15.38 7.71 -17.99
N ASP A 428 15.48 8.07 -19.26
CA ASP A 428 14.35 8.52 -20.09
C ASP A 428 13.35 7.36 -20.24
N GLN A 429 12.32 7.38 -19.40
CA GLN A 429 11.35 6.28 -19.30
C GLN A 429 10.17 6.46 -20.26
N ASP A 430 9.82 7.70 -20.58
CA ASP A 430 8.72 8.02 -21.51
C ASP A 430 9.19 8.25 -22.96
N GLY A 431 10.50 8.25 -23.20
CA GLY A 431 11.10 8.40 -24.52
C GLY A 431 11.09 9.84 -25.04
N ASN A 432 10.95 10.85 -24.16
CA ASN A 432 10.89 12.26 -24.57
C ASN A 432 12.26 12.92 -24.71
N GLY A 433 13.35 12.21 -24.44
CA GLY A 433 14.73 12.69 -24.52
C GLY A 433 15.20 13.44 -23.28
N GLN A 434 14.37 13.59 -22.25
CA GLN A 434 14.72 14.23 -20.98
C GLN A 434 14.82 13.16 -19.88
N ILE A 435 15.54 13.48 -18.81
CA ILE A 435 15.64 12.66 -17.63
C ILE A 435 15.38 13.57 -16.43
N THR A 436 14.25 13.43 -15.80
CA THR A 436 13.89 14.20 -14.62
C THR A 436 14.51 13.60 -13.35
N SER A 437 14.39 14.28 -12.21
CA SER A 437 15.02 13.87 -10.94
C SER A 437 14.49 12.54 -10.37
N ALA A 438 13.31 12.09 -10.82
CA ALA A 438 12.65 10.86 -10.35
C ALA A 438 12.21 9.94 -11.50
N GLU A 439 12.69 10.17 -12.71
CA GLU A 439 12.33 9.38 -13.88
C GLU A 439 13.11 8.04 -13.90
N GLY A 440 12.37 6.97 -14.09
CA GLY A 440 12.89 5.60 -13.90
C GLY A 440 12.27 4.90 -12.70
N SER A 441 11.53 5.63 -11.85
CA SER A 441 10.74 5.05 -10.75
C SER A 441 9.32 4.64 -11.17
N SER A 442 9.02 4.64 -12.47
CA SER A 442 7.75 4.27 -13.09
C SER A 442 6.56 5.22 -12.87
N THR A 443 6.78 6.40 -12.30
CA THR A 443 5.72 7.42 -12.12
C THR A 443 5.30 8.06 -13.46
N PHE A 444 6.13 7.95 -14.48
CA PHE A 444 5.94 8.59 -15.78
C PHE A 444 5.40 7.64 -16.85
N VAL A 445 5.13 6.37 -16.50
CA VAL A 445 4.63 5.36 -17.43
C VAL A 445 3.19 5.02 -17.09
N LEU A 446 2.36 4.87 -18.13
CA LEU A 446 0.96 4.50 -17.97
C LEU A 446 0.81 3.08 -17.38
N SER A 447 -0.30 2.86 -16.66
CA SER A 447 -0.70 1.54 -16.17
C SER A 447 -0.63 0.47 -17.28
N PRO A 448 -0.26 -0.78 -16.95
CA PRO A 448 -0.02 -1.31 -15.59
C PRO A 448 1.40 -1.06 -15.10
N GLN A 449 2.30 -0.65 -15.98
CA GLN A 449 3.73 -0.55 -15.70
C GLN A 449 4.05 0.46 -14.60
N GLY A 450 3.30 1.58 -14.53
CA GLY A 450 3.49 2.60 -13.51
C GLY A 450 3.39 2.08 -12.08
N THR A 451 2.32 1.34 -11.77
CA THR A 451 2.08 0.81 -10.43
C THR A 451 3.10 -0.26 -10.02
N ILE A 452 3.35 -1.23 -10.93
CA ILE A 452 4.29 -2.33 -10.68
C ILE A 452 5.72 -1.83 -10.60
N GLY A 453 6.13 -0.97 -11.50
CA GLY A 453 7.49 -0.42 -11.50
C GLY A 453 7.79 0.43 -10.27
N SER A 454 6.83 1.22 -9.77
CA SER A 454 6.99 1.96 -8.50
C SER A 454 7.20 1.01 -7.31
N ARG A 455 6.40 -0.05 -7.20
CA ARG A 455 6.58 -1.08 -6.17
C ARG A 455 7.96 -1.72 -6.29
N ASP A 456 8.33 -2.15 -7.49
CA ASP A 456 9.55 -2.91 -7.73
C ASP A 456 10.81 -2.03 -7.63
N ALA A 457 10.72 -0.73 -7.93
CA ALA A 457 11.78 0.24 -7.66
C ALA A 457 12.06 0.38 -6.15
N LEU A 458 11.02 0.42 -5.32
CA LEU A 458 11.17 0.44 -3.87
C LEU A 458 11.69 -0.89 -3.33
N GLN A 459 11.26 -2.03 -3.87
CA GLN A 459 11.77 -3.34 -3.48
C GLN A 459 13.25 -3.52 -3.86
N GLN A 460 13.65 -3.08 -5.07
CA GLN A 460 15.06 -3.09 -5.47
C GLN A 460 15.89 -2.15 -4.58
N THR A 461 15.39 -0.95 -4.29
CA THR A 461 16.07 -0.04 -3.35
C THR A 461 16.23 -0.69 -1.97
N THR A 462 15.23 -1.40 -1.48
CA THR A 462 15.31 -2.15 -0.22
C THR A 462 16.38 -3.24 -0.28
N ALA A 463 16.48 -3.96 -1.41
CA ALA A 463 17.55 -4.94 -1.64
C ALA A 463 18.94 -4.29 -1.64
N ASP A 464 19.08 -3.11 -2.25
CA ASP A 464 20.33 -2.34 -2.27
C ASP A 464 20.74 -1.89 -0.87
N LEU A 465 19.77 -1.47 -0.04
CA LEU A 465 20.01 -1.13 1.36
C LEU A 465 20.45 -2.36 2.18
N MET A 466 19.87 -3.54 1.94
CA MET A 466 20.33 -4.78 2.57
C MET A 466 21.79 -5.12 2.19
N GLN A 467 22.16 -4.89 0.94
CA GLN A 467 23.53 -5.07 0.44
C GLN A 467 24.49 -4.01 1.01
N LEU A 468 24.02 -2.75 1.12
CA LEU A 468 24.76 -1.66 1.75
C LEU A 468 25.09 -1.98 3.22
N VAL A 469 24.13 -2.53 3.99
CA VAL A 469 24.39 -2.96 5.38
C VAL A 469 25.54 -3.97 5.44
N ARG A 470 25.61 -4.92 4.50
CA ARG A 470 26.70 -5.89 4.44
C ARG A 470 28.03 -5.29 3.96
N ALA A 471 27.97 -4.21 3.19
CA ALA A 471 29.17 -3.47 2.76
C ALA A 471 29.78 -2.60 3.89
N ILE A 472 28.96 -2.23 4.89
CA ILE A 472 29.38 -1.45 6.06
C ILE A 472 30.00 -2.34 7.15
N GLN A 473 29.57 -3.58 7.28
CA GLN A 473 30.05 -4.57 8.26
C GLN A 473 31.44 -5.09 7.92
#